data_120c67c0cebee04ed3c024867d7782da
#
_entry.id   120c67c0cebee04ed3c024867d7782da
#
_cell.length_a   1.000
_cell.length_b   1.000
_cell.length_c   1.000
_cell.angle_alpha   90.00
_cell.angle_beta   90.00
_cell.angle_gamma   90.00
#
_symmetry.space_group_name_H-M   'P 1'
#
loop_
_entity.id
_entity.type
_entity.pdbx_description
1 polymer ?
#
loop_
_entity_poly.entity_id
_entity_poly.type
_entity_poly.pdbx_seq_one_letter_code
_entity_poly.pdbx_strand_id
1 'polypeptide(L)'
;MPEQNKTKSRKIPGRGSTAVKVIDKDAQDHSALESRMLVVALLTATFIWSCSPMMGFDIWWHLKTGQLILEQYTLPFVDWFTYSDSEAAWVDLHWGFQILAAATYAAGGVALLVLVKGALITTTVAIGVFATGSKLDCCIRVGVWSLVAVVLTGRGIVRPEILSLMFLAVWLATMLRSNRNPKLLWLLPPLMIVWVNCHALFVFGLVVSGCWIVDVGLRQLASGRWGLARLEEETADAQQLIIVGSLLAIACLINPYFEEGALFPLVLFRKLSIDEAFYSVRVDEFTSPATFFGQIGVRSLHLNIAAILWLLAAASFLWLGTWCRISVFRGLLFVAFSYLGFKMMRNLSPAAVVSGLVLCENISELVQLRRVRDASGNAVPAMDRQPASNFFTQRRCEIAVSVILFGLAASHLTGHWGRLTGLGDQFAIGEKTAWYSHEAAKFAGQPGFPARAIVASFGQAAVYEFHNGPTRRVLMDGRLEVCTRETFKFYEAILLKMEQGDPAWQNLLGLLMHKGGCQ
;
A
#
# COMPACT_ATOMS: atom_id res chain seq x y z
N MET A 1 72.68 -6.93 55.08
CA MET A 1 72.07 -6.14 54.00
C MET A 1 72.62 -6.62 52.72
N PRO A 2 71.79 -7.28 51.83
CA PRO A 2 72.11 -7.45 50.47
C PRO A 2 71.12 -6.72 49.55
N GLU A 3 71.63 -6.13 48.49
CA GLU A 3 71.02 -5.36 47.43
C GLU A 3 69.97 -6.15 46.62
N GLN A 4 68.81 -5.52 46.37
CA GLN A 4 67.81 -6.04 45.45
C GLN A 4 68.11 -5.61 44.02
N ASN A 5 68.39 -6.60 43.20
CA ASN A 5 68.62 -6.47 41.75
C ASN A 5 67.29 -6.35 41.00
N LYS A 6 66.95 -5.16 40.47
CA LYS A 6 65.75 -4.90 39.65
C LYS A 6 66.03 -5.29 38.19
N THR A 7 65.55 -6.44 37.78
CA THR A 7 65.50 -6.86 36.38
C THR A 7 64.43 -6.08 35.64
N LYS A 8 64.80 -5.22 34.68
CA LYS A 8 63.93 -4.54 33.74
C LYS A 8 63.44 -5.51 32.67
N SER A 9 62.13 -5.86 32.72
CA SER A 9 61.45 -6.57 31.63
C SER A 9 61.30 -5.65 30.43
N ARG A 10 61.95 -5.99 29.29
CA ARG A 10 61.75 -5.35 28.00
C ARG A 10 60.42 -5.83 27.39
N LYS A 11 59.39 -4.93 27.30
CA LYS A 11 58.18 -5.17 26.54
C LYS A 11 58.52 -5.18 25.04
N ILE A 12 58.33 -6.31 24.39
CA ILE A 12 58.31 -6.46 22.91
C ILE A 12 57.03 -5.85 22.39
N PRO A 13 57.03 -4.92 21.41
CA PRO A 13 55.81 -4.38 20.83
C PRO A 13 55.11 -5.45 20.00
N GLY A 14 53.87 -5.81 20.39
CA GLY A 14 53.06 -6.78 19.68
C GLY A 14 52.62 -6.29 18.29
N ARG A 15 53.23 -6.88 17.27
CA ARG A 15 52.92 -6.69 15.83
C ARG A 15 51.54 -7.25 15.41
N GLY A 16 50.71 -7.79 16.35
CA GLY A 16 49.46 -8.47 16.04
C GLY A 16 48.18 -7.60 16.06
N SER A 17 48.22 -6.44 16.75
CA SER A 17 47.00 -5.68 17.04
C SER A 17 46.49 -4.83 15.88
N THR A 18 47.37 -4.37 14.98
CA THR A 18 46.99 -3.49 13.86
C THR A 18 46.46 -4.28 12.66
N ALA A 19 47.02 -5.44 12.38
CA ALA A 19 46.58 -6.29 11.27
C ALA A 19 45.19 -6.90 11.52
N VAL A 20 44.88 -7.31 12.76
CA VAL A 20 43.56 -7.84 13.13
C VAL A 20 42.49 -6.76 13.05
N LYS A 21 42.77 -5.50 13.44
CA LYS A 21 41.82 -4.39 13.31
C LYS A 21 41.57 -3.97 11.86
N VAL A 22 42.52 -4.07 10.97
CA VAL A 22 42.37 -3.75 9.54
C VAL A 22 41.54 -4.83 8.84
N ILE A 23 41.80 -6.11 9.11
CA ILE A 23 41.03 -7.24 8.56
C ILE A 23 39.55 -7.18 9.02
N ASP A 24 39.30 -6.79 10.27
CA ASP A 24 37.92 -6.68 10.82
C ASP A 24 37.17 -5.51 10.18
N LYS A 25 37.83 -4.39 9.90
CA LYS A 25 37.24 -3.22 9.26
C LYS A 25 36.90 -3.46 7.80
N ASP A 26 37.81 -4.08 7.04
CA ASP A 26 37.58 -4.45 5.63
C ASP A 26 36.43 -5.47 5.51
N ALA A 27 36.34 -6.44 6.42
CA ALA A 27 35.24 -7.40 6.47
C ALA A 27 33.89 -6.73 6.80
N GLN A 28 33.87 -5.74 7.71
CA GLN A 28 32.66 -4.97 8.02
C GLN A 28 32.23 -4.07 6.86
N ASP A 29 33.18 -3.43 6.18
CA ASP A 29 32.88 -2.57 5.02
C ASP A 29 32.35 -3.40 3.84
N HIS A 30 32.89 -4.59 3.60
CA HIS A 30 32.39 -5.52 2.58
C HIS A 30 30.97 -6.03 2.90
N SER A 31 30.67 -6.40 4.14
CA SER A 31 29.34 -6.86 4.53
C SER A 31 28.29 -5.73 4.41
N ALA A 32 28.68 -4.50 4.72
CA ALA A 32 27.80 -3.35 4.55
C ALA A 32 27.51 -3.04 3.07
N LEU A 33 28.51 -3.24 2.19
CA LEU A 33 28.34 -3.04 0.75
C LEU A 33 27.41 -4.10 0.14
N GLU A 34 27.56 -5.36 0.52
CA GLU A 34 26.75 -6.48 0.02
C GLU A 34 25.27 -6.33 0.46
N SER A 35 25.03 -5.96 1.71
CA SER A 35 23.70 -5.65 2.20
C SER A 35 23.05 -4.46 1.46
N ARG A 36 23.84 -3.45 1.05
CA ARG A 36 23.34 -2.35 0.21
C ARG A 36 22.99 -2.84 -1.19
N MET A 37 23.81 -3.67 -1.80
CA MET A 37 23.53 -4.25 -3.12
C MET A 37 22.23 -5.07 -3.12
N LEU A 38 21.98 -5.84 -2.07
CA LEU A 38 20.75 -6.62 -1.93
C LEU A 38 19.50 -5.73 -1.85
N VAL A 39 19.55 -4.65 -1.09
CA VAL A 39 18.46 -3.67 -1.03
C VAL A 39 18.27 -2.98 -2.39
N VAL A 40 19.36 -2.58 -3.05
CA VAL A 40 19.28 -1.98 -4.39
C VAL A 40 18.67 -2.97 -5.39
N ALA A 41 19.03 -4.25 -5.34
CA ALA A 41 18.45 -5.29 -6.18
C ALA A 41 16.93 -5.40 -5.98
N LEU A 42 16.46 -5.41 -4.72
CA LEU A 42 15.02 -5.42 -4.41
C LEU A 42 14.31 -4.18 -4.97
N LEU A 43 14.85 -2.98 -4.72
CA LEU A 43 14.21 -1.74 -5.15
C LEU A 43 14.17 -1.63 -6.68
N THR A 44 15.26 -2.03 -7.36
CA THR A 44 15.32 -2.08 -8.83
C THR A 44 14.30 -3.09 -9.38
N ALA A 45 14.24 -4.28 -8.81
CA ALA A 45 13.27 -5.29 -9.21
C ALA A 45 11.83 -4.81 -9.00
N THR A 46 11.55 -4.21 -7.84
CA THR A 46 10.22 -3.65 -7.52
C THR A 46 9.82 -2.56 -8.53
N PHE A 47 10.72 -1.66 -8.87
CA PHE A 47 10.46 -0.61 -9.84
C PHE A 47 10.14 -1.20 -11.23
N ILE A 48 10.96 -2.13 -11.70
CA ILE A 48 10.74 -2.80 -12.99
C ILE A 48 9.41 -3.57 -13.00
N TRP A 49 9.09 -4.33 -11.94
CA TRP A 49 7.81 -5.06 -11.83
C TRP A 49 6.59 -4.12 -11.77
N SER A 50 6.77 -2.92 -11.25
CA SER A 50 5.70 -1.91 -11.20
C SER A 50 5.47 -1.20 -12.53
N CYS A 51 6.41 -1.28 -13.48
CA CYS A 51 6.28 -0.73 -14.82
C CYS A 51 5.51 -1.71 -15.72
N SER A 52 4.19 -1.72 -15.59
CA SER A 52 3.24 -2.47 -16.41
C SER A 52 2.34 -1.51 -17.20
N PRO A 53 1.76 -1.95 -18.33
CA PRO A 53 0.88 -1.11 -19.14
C PRO A 53 -0.25 -0.54 -18.30
N MET A 54 -0.62 0.70 -18.55
CA MET A 54 -1.78 1.32 -17.91
C MET A 54 -3.07 0.64 -18.40
N MET A 55 -3.90 0.14 -17.48
CA MET A 55 -5.14 -0.59 -17.77
C MET A 55 -6.35 -0.07 -16.98
N GLY A 56 -6.15 0.72 -15.94
CA GLY A 56 -7.22 1.27 -15.12
C GLY A 56 -8.01 2.32 -15.88
N PHE A 57 -9.34 2.21 -15.89
CA PHE A 57 -10.19 3.18 -16.57
C PHE A 57 -10.34 4.49 -15.77
N ASP A 58 -10.41 4.41 -14.46
CA ASP A 58 -10.69 5.56 -13.58
C ASP A 58 -9.69 6.71 -13.72
N ILE A 59 -8.46 6.40 -14.12
CA ILE A 59 -7.44 7.42 -14.32
C ILE A 59 -7.91 8.54 -15.26
N TRP A 60 -8.74 8.22 -16.26
CA TRP A 60 -9.14 9.19 -17.27
C TRP A 60 -10.07 10.27 -16.71
N TRP A 61 -11.07 9.91 -15.88
CA TRP A 61 -11.88 10.94 -15.22
C TRP A 61 -11.08 11.67 -14.12
N HIS A 62 -10.14 11.00 -13.43
CA HIS A 62 -9.23 11.69 -12.50
C HIS A 62 -8.38 12.74 -13.23
N LEU A 63 -7.82 12.41 -14.39
CA LEU A 63 -7.05 13.37 -15.19
C LEU A 63 -7.92 14.54 -15.63
N LYS A 64 -9.14 14.26 -16.12
CA LYS A 64 -10.07 15.30 -16.56
C LYS A 64 -10.46 16.24 -15.42
N THR A 65 -10.81 15.68 -14.27
CA THR A 65 -11.14 16.47 -13.08
C THR A 65 -9.95 17.34 -12.66
N GLY A 66 -8.74 16.75 -12.59
CA GLY A 66 -7.53 17.51 -12.25
C GLY A 66 -7.22 18.64 -13.22
N GLN A 67 -7.42 18.44 -14.53
CA GLN A 67 -7.30 19.49 -15.55
C GLN A 67 -8.32 20.61 -15.31
N LEU A 68 -9.59 20.26 -15.09
CA LEU A 68 -10.64 21.26 -14.84
C LEU A 68 -10.39 22.05 -13.56
N ILE A 69 -9.92 21.40 -12.48
CA ILE A 69 -9.54 22.09 -11.25
C ILE A 69 -8.41 23.08 -11.50
N LEU A 70 -7.39 22.72 -12.26
CA LEU A 70 -6.26 23.60 -12.59
C LEU A 70 -6.65 24.75 -13.53
N GLU A 71 -7.61 24.53 -14.44
CA GLU A 71 -8.09 25.54 -15.39
C GLU A 71 -9.08 26.51 -14.74
N GLN A 72 -9.99 26.02 -13.90
CA GLN A 72 -11.11 26.80 -13.36
C GLN A 72 -10.89 27.28 -11.93
N TYR A 73 -9.86 26.76 -11.24
CA TYR A 73 -9.59 27.05 -9.82
C TYR A 73 -10.77 26.75 -8.89
N THR A 74 -11.59 25.76 -9.25
CA THR A 74 -12.77 25.34 -8.48
C THR A 74 -12.77 23.84 -8.29
N LEU A 75 -13.33 23.38 -7.16
CA LEU A 75 -13.50 21.96 -6.84
C LEU A 75 -14.93 21.51 -7.18
N PRO A 76 -15.14 20.23 -7.54
CA PRO A 76 -16.47 19.71 -7.75
C PRO A 76 -17.21 19.57 -6.41
N PHE A 77 -18.42 20.15 -6.32
CA PHE A 77 -19.37 19.89 -5.23
C PHE A 77 -20.61 19.16 -5.72
N VAL A 78 -20.80 19.14 -7.04
CA VAL A 78 -21.84 18.41 -7.75
C VAL A 78 -21.23 17.65 -8.91
N ASP A 79 -21.93 16.65 -9.40
CA ASP A 79 -21.43 15.83 -10.51
C ASP A 79 -21.27 16.62 -11.82
N TRP A 80 -20.09 16.54 -12.41
CA TRP A 80 -19.76 17.23 -13.66
C TRP A 80 -19.97 16.37 -14.91
N PHE A 81 -20.03 15.05 -14.79
CA PHE A 81 -19.84 14.14 -15.93
C PHE A 81 -21.05 13.31 -16.31
N THR A 82 -21.97 13.03 -15.37
CA THR A 82 -23.17 12.27 -15.70
C THR A 82 -24.40 13.18 -15.83
N TYR A 83 -25.38 12.71 -16.59
CA TYR A 83 -26.65 13.41 -16.72
C TYR A 83 -27.81 12.71 -15.99
N SER A 84 -27.60 11.48 -15.50
CA SER A 84 -28.57 10.77 -14.67
C SER A 84 -28.61 11.27 -13.24
N ASP A 85 -27.45 11.69 -12.73
CA ASP A 85 -27.25 12.12 -11.35
C ASP A 85 -26.58 13.52 -11.32
N SER A 86 -26.94 14.40 -12.26
CA SER A 86 -26.28 15.70 -12.51
C SER A 86 -26.31 16.69 -11.35
N GLU A 87 -27.23 16.51 -10.39
CA GLU A 87 -27.33 17.33 -9.17
C GLU A 87 -26.84 16.56 -7.93
N ALA A 88 -26.33 15.34 -8.11
CA ALA A 88 -25.80 14.57 -6.99
C ALA A 88 -24.62 15.31 -6.36
N ALA A 89 -24.63 15.43 -5.05
CA ALA A 89 -23.51 15.94 -4.31
C ALA A 89 -22.28 15.03 -4.54
N TRP A 90 -21.16 15.64 -4.87
CA TRP A 90 -19.90 14.93 -5.10
C TRP A 90 -18.86 15.33 -4.07
N VAL A 91 -18.59 14.44 -3.11
CA VAL A 91 -17.50 14.56 -2.14
C VAL A 91 -16.25 13.93 -2.74
N ASP A 92 -15.46 14.74 -3.43
CA ASP A 92 -14.26 14.28 -4.13
C ASP A 92 -13.00 14.44 -3.28
N LEU A 93 -12.71 13.45 -2.44
CA LEU A 93 -11.47 13.43 -1.64
C LEU A 93 -10.21 13.09 -2.47
N HIS A 94 -10.35 12.93 -3.78
CA HIS A 94 -9.23 12.59 -4.66
C HIS A 94 -8.59 13.83 -5.30
N TRP A 95 -9.11 15.03 -5.06
CA TRP A 95 -8.71 16.25 -5.76
C TRP A 95 -7.19 16.51 -5.73
N GLY A 96 -6.52 16.24 -4.60
CA GLY A 96 -5.06 16.39 -4.50
C GLY A 96 -4.30 15.40 -5.39
N PHE A 97 -4.75 14.14 -5.44
CA PHE A 97 -4.22 13.16 -6.39
C PHE A 97 -4.51 13.56 -7.84
N GLN A 98 -5.71 14.06 -8.13
CA GLN A 98 -6.13 14.44 -9.48
C GLN A 98 -5.27 15.57 -10.05
N ILE A 99 -4.98 16.59 -9.25
CA ILE A 99 -4.05 17.68 -9.62
C ILE A 99 -2.66 17.10 -9.89
N LEU A 100 -2.14 16.26 -9.00
CA LEU A 100 -0.83 15.62 -9.17
C LEU A 100 -0.78 14.77 -10.44
N ALA A 101 -1.80 13.97 -10.68
CA ALA A 101 -1.91 13.12 -11.86
C ALA A 101 -2.02 13.95 -13.15
N ALA A 102 -2.85 15.00 -13.18
CA ALA A 102 -3.00 15.89 -14.33
C ALA A 102 -1.70 16.61 -14.65
N ALA A 103 -0.99 17.14 -13.64
CA ALA A 103 0.31 17.78 -13.82
C ALA A 103 1.37 16.78 -14.34
N THR A 104 1.37 15.56 -13.80
CA THR A 104 2.26 14.48 -14.26
C THR A 104 1.97 14.10 -15.71
N TYR A 105 0.69 13.98 -16.05
CA TYR A 105 0.27 13.67 -17.42
C TYR A 105 0.64 14.79 -18.40
N ALA A 106 0.44 16.04 -18.01
CA ALA A 106 0.83 17.19 -18.83
C ALA A 106 2.36 17.25 -19.08
N ALA A 107 3.17 16.82 -18.11
CA ALA A 107 4.62 16.83 -18.21
C ALA A 107 5.20 15.69 -19.06
N GLY A 108 4.59 14.51 -19.10
CA GLY A 108 5.17 13.34 -19.79
C GLY A 108 4.17 12.26 -20.18
N GLY A 109 2.88 12.58 -20.24
CA GLY A 109 1.82 11.67 -20.67
C GLY A 109 1.71 10.43 -19.79
N VAL A 110 1.17 9.38 -20.38
CA VAL A 110 0.99 8.08 -19.71
C VAL A 110 2.32 7.46 -19.29
N ALA A 111 3.39 7.68 -20.06
CA ALA A 111 4.70 7.14 -19.73
C ALA A 111 5.18 7.63 -18.35
N LEU A 112 5.05 8.93 -18.08
CA LEU A 112 5.46 9.50 -16.80
C LEU A 112 4.54 9.04 -15.65
N LEU A 113 3.23 8.87 -15.90
CA LEU A 113 2.30 8.30 -14.91
C LEU A 113 2.72 6.89 -14.48
N VAL A 114 3.11 6.03 -15.43
CA VAL A 114 3.60 4.68 -15.13
C VAL A 114 4.90 4.72 -14.34
N LEU A 115 5.83 5.60 -14.67
CA LEU A 115 7.10 5.77 -13.94
C LEU A 115 6.87 6.28 -12.51
N VAL A 116 5.98 7.27 -12.33
CA VAL A 116 5.61 7.80 -11.00
C VAL A 116 4.93 6.71 -10.17
N LYS A 117 4.02 5.93 -10.75
CA LYS A 117 3.45 4.74 -10.11
C LYS A 117 4.54 3.80 -9.61
N GLY A 118 5.49 3.44 -10.48
CA GLY A 118 6.62 2.59 -10.13
C GLY A 118 7.46 3.17 -8.99
N ALA A 119 7.74 4.47 -9.03
CA ALA A 119 8.49 5.15 -7.99
C ALA A 119 7.76 5.14 -6.62
N LEU A 120 6.44 5.37 -6.61
CA LEU A 120 5.63 5.36 -5.37
C LEU A 120 5.57 3.96 -4.74
N ILE A 121 5.37 2.90 -5.53
CA ILE A 121 5.37 1.51 -5.04
C ILE A 121 6.77 1.16 -4.50
N THR A 122 7.82 1.51 -5.22
CA THR A 122 9.21 1.28 -4.80
C THR A 122 9.54 2.03 -3.51
N THR A 123 9.07 3.27 -3.38
CA THR A 123 9.23 4.07 -2.15
C THR A 123 8.50 3.42 -0.98
N THR A 124 7.30 2.88 -1.18
CA THR A 124 6.55 2.13 -0.16
C THR A 124 7.36 0.94 0.36
N VAL A 125 7.94 0.14 -0.54
CA VAL A 125 8.80 -1.00 -0.18
C VAL A 125 10.09 -0.53 0.50
N ALA A 126 10.72 0.55 0.00
CA ALA A 126 11.92 1.12 0.60
C ALA A 126 11.67 1.56 2.05
N ILE A 127 10.59 2.32 2.29
CA ILE A 127 10.20 2.73 3.65
C ILE A 127 10.06 1.50 4.55
N GLY A 128 9.38 0.46 4.08
CA GLY A 128 9.21 -0.78 4.82
C GLY A 128 10.53 -1.48 5.14
N VAL A 129 11.40 -1.67 4.16
CA VAL A 129 12.72 -2.29 4.36
C VAL A 129 13.56 -1.52 5.38
N PHE A 130 13.57 -0.18 5.31
CA PHE A 130 14.38 0.64 6.22
C PHE A 130 13.74 0.89 7.58
N ALA A 131 12.41 0.77 7.69
CA ALA A 131 11.70 1.01 8.95
C ALA A 131 11.65 -0.22 9.84
N THR A 132 11.62 -1.42 9.27
CA THR A 132 11.34 -2.67 9.99
C THR A 132 12.59 -3.51 10.23
N GLY A 133 12.52 -4.34 11.28
CA GLY A 133 13.49 -5.40 11.51
C GLY A 133 14.92 -4.91 11.68
N SER A 134 15.16 -3.81 12.38
CA SER A 134 16.49 -3.18 12.52
C SER A 134 17.57 -4.13 13.05
N LYS A 135 17.19 -5.22 13.70
CA LYS A 135 18.08 -6.25 14.25
C LYS A 135 18.07 -7.57 13.46
N LEU A 136 17.31 -7.60 12.36
CA LEU A 136 17.27 -8.74 11.46
C LEU A 136 18.43 -8.72 10.46
N ASP A 137 18.79 -9.91 10.04
CA ASP A 137 19.62 -10.12 8.86
C ASP A 137 18.97 -9.46 7.63
N CYS A 138 19.81 -8.85 6.78
CA CYS A 138 19.34 -8.15 5.59
C CYS A 138 18.61 -9.09 4.62
N CYS A 139 19.05 -10.35 4.48
CA CYS A 139 18.41 -11.34 3.61
C CYS A 139 16.99 -11.63 4.05
N ILE A 140 16.73 -11.80 5.36
CA ILE A 140 15.39 -12.07 5.88
C ILE A 140 14.48 -10.87 5.60
N ARG A 141 14.95 -9.67 5.92
CA ARG A 141 14.19 -8.44 5.73
C ARG A 141 13.86 -8.20 4.25
N VAL A 142 14.85 -8.33 3.37
CA VAL A 142 14.66 -8.22 1.92
C VAL A 142 13.74 -9.33 1.41
N GLY A 143 13.88 -10.57 1.90
CA GLY A 143 13.01 -11.67 1.54
C GLY A 143 11.55 -11.39 1.86
N VAL A 144 11.24 -10.91 3.07
CA VAL A 144 9.86 -10.53 3.45
C VAL A 144 9.32 -9.40 2.57
N TRP A 145 10.13 -8.34 2.37
CA TRP A 145 9.68 -7.20 1.56
C TRP A 145 9.64 -7.51 0.05
N SER A 146 10.34 -8.55 -0.42
CA SER A 146 10.15 -9.07 -1.78
C SER A 146 8.76 -9.69 -1.96
N LEU A 147 8.25 -10.42 -0.96
CA LEU A 147 6.88 -10.94 -1.01
C LEU A 147 5.86 -9.80 -1.02
N VAL A 148 6.06 -8.77 -0.18
CA VAL A 148 5.21 -7.56 -0.20
C VAL A 148 5.25 -6.90 -1.59
N ALA A 149 6.45 -6.69 -2.17
CA ALA A 149 6.62 -6.09 -3.48
C ALA A 149 5.83 -6.84 -4.57
N VAL A 150 5.89 -8.17 -4.59
CA VAL A 150 5.11 -8.99 -5.53
C VAL A 150 3.61 -8.74 -5.35
N VAL A 151 3.09 -8.67 -4.12
CA VAL A 151 1.66 -8.40 -3.90
C VAL A 151 1.27 -6.99 -4.38
N LEU A 152 2.09 -5.98 -4.08
CA LEU A 152 1.81 -4.59 -4.49
C LEU A 152 1.81 -4.43 -6.02
N THR A 153 2.72 -5.10 -6.71
CA THR A 153 2.83 -4.99 -8.18
C THR A 153 1.70 -5.72 -8.91
N GLY A 154 1.08 -6.72 -8.28
CA GLY A 154 -0.06 -7.44 -8.86
C GLY A 154 -1.30 -6.58 -9.08
N ARG A 155 -1.35 -5.41 -8.47
CA ARG A 155 -2.43 -4.44 -8.60
C ARG A 155 -1.92 -3.08 -9.11
N GLY A 156 -0.94 -3.12 -10.00
CA GLY A 156 -0.23 -1.96 -10.52
C GLY A 156 -1.07 -1.03 -11.40
N ILE A 157 -2.23 -0.57 -10.92
CA ILE A 157 -3.12 0.39 -11.59
C ILE A 157 -2.81 1.79 -11.09
N VAL A 158 -2.78 2.80 -11.97
CA VAL A 158 -2.59 4.20 -11.56
C VAL A 158 -3.88 4.71 -10.93
N ARG A 159 -3.92 4.77 -9.60
CA ARG A 159 -5.08 5.18 -8.79
C ARG A 159 -4.63 5.89 -7.50
N PRO A 160 -5.50 6.67 -6.86
CA PRO A 160 -5.19 7.35 -5.59
C PRO A 160 -4.72 6.43 -4.48
N GLU A 161 -5.12 5.15 -4.49
CA GLU A 161 -4.74 4.16 -3.48
C GLU A 161 -3.22 3.95 -3.38
N ILE A 162 -2.44 4.18 -4.46
CA ILE A 162 -0.98 4.05 -4.44
C ILE A 162 -0.34 5.06 -3.50
N LEU A 163 -0.84 6.30 -3.49
CA LEU A 163 -0.44 7.30 -2.49
C LEU A 163 -0.78 6.85 -1.07
N SER A 164 -1.94 6.25 -0.89
CA SER A 164 -2.35 5.72 0.43
C SER A 164 -1.47 4.60 0.93
N LEU A 165 -0.94 3.73 0.06
CA LEU A 165 0.02 2.71 0.44
C LEU A 165 1.34 3.32 0.92
N MET A 166 1.82 4.36 0.25
CA MET A 166 3.01 5.10 0.67
C MET A 166 2.76 5.82 2.01
N PHE A 167 1.64 6.52 2.15
CA PHE A 167 1.29 7.19 3.40
C PHE A 167 1.13 6.21 4.56
N LEU A 168 0.52 5.04 4.33
CA LEU A 168 0.44 3.96 5.32
C LEU A 168 1.83 3.48 5.75
N ALA A 169 2.75 3.28 4.81
CA ALA A 169 4.12 2.89 5.12
C ALA A 169 4.86 3.96 5.94
N VAL A 170 4.72 5.25 5.58
CA VAL A 170 5.27 6.38 6.36
C VAL A 170 4.67 6.41 7.75
N TRP A 171 3.34 6.24 7.86
CA TRP A 171 2.63 6.22 9.13
C TRP A 171 3.14 5.13 10.07
N LEU A 172 3.20 3.89 9.57
CA LEU A 172 3.71 2.74 10.30
C LEU A 172 5.18 2.91 10.70
N ALA A 173 6.01 3.43 9.79
CA ALA A 173 7.42 3.73 10.07
C ALA A 173 7.58 4.79 11.17
N THR A 174 6.73 5.81 11.16
CA THR A 174 6.68 6.85 12.20
C THR A 174 6.29 6.26 13.54
N MET A 175 5.25 5.42 13.59
CA MET A 175 4.81 4.74 14.80
C MET A 175 5.88 3.83 15.39
N LEU A 176 6.57 3.02 14.58
CA LEU A 176 7.65 2.14 15.04
C LEU A 176 8.83 2.92 15.63
N ARG A 177 9.15 4.09 15.04
CA ARG A 177 10.26 4.92 15.50
C ARG A 177 9.90 5.84 16.66
N SER A 178 8.62 6.13 16.86
CA SER A 178 8.15 6.99 17.95
C SER A 178 8.44 6.42 19.33
N ASN A 179 8.58 5.10 19.46
CA ASN A 179 9.02 4.47 20.71
C ASN A 179 10.41 4.94 21.16
N ARG A 180 11.29 5.33 20.21
CA ARG A 180 12.63 5.87 20.51
C ARG A 180 12.69 7.40 20.45
N ASN A 181 11.80 8.00 19.66
CA ASN A 181 11.73 9.45 19.47
C ASN A 181 10.26 9.89 19.36
N PRO A 182 9.60 10.18 20.48
CA PRO A 182 8.18 10.58 20.51
C PRO A 182 7.88 11.84 19.69
N LYS A 183 8.89 12.69 19.42
CA LYS A 183 8.73 13.89 18.57
C LYS A 183 8.27 13.55 17.14
N LEU A 184 8.53 12.35 16.67
CA LEU A 184 8.07 11.92 15.34
C LEU A 184 6.55 11.87 15.21
N LEU A 185 5.81 11.72 16.31
CA LEU A 185 4.35 11.73 16.29
C LEU A 185 3.76 13.04 15.78
N TRP A 186 4.51 14.16 15.91
CA TRP A 186 4.09 15.45 15.38
C TRP A 186 4.09 15.54 13.84
N LEU A 187 4.66 14.55 13.16
CA LEU A 187 4.57 14.43 11.68
C LEU A 187 3.20 13.90 11.22
N LEU A 188 2.45 13.23 12.09
CA LEU A 188 1.21 12.57 11.72
C LEU A 188 0.06 13.54 11.40
N PRO A 189 -0.20 14.63 12.16
CA PRO A 189 -1.25 15.59 11.80
C PRO A 189 -1.06 16.24 10.43
N PRO A 190 0.12 16.82 10.06
CA PRO A 190 0.31 17.37 8.71
C PRO A 190 0.23 16.29 7.62
N LEU A 191 0.71 15.07 7.88
CA LEU A 191 0.55 13.96 6.95
C LEU A 191 -0.92 13.59 6.76
N MET A 192 -1.74 13.63 7.83
CA MET A 192 -3.18 13.40 7.76
C MET A 192 -3.87 14.46 6.88
N ILE A 193 -3.51 15.75 7.01
CA ILE A 193 -4.06 16.81 6.15
C ILE A 193 -3.78 16.52 4.68
N VAL A 194 -2.57 16.10 4.34
CA VAL A 194 -2.25 15.73 2.95
C VAL A 194 -3.06 14.50 2.52
N TRP A 195 -3.16 13.48 3.38
CA TRP A 195 -3.80 12.22 3.02
C TRP A 195 -5.30 12.35 2.83
N VAL A 196 -6.03 13.07 3.70
CA VAL A 196 -7.48 13.28 3.58
C VAL A 196 -7.85 14.01 2.28
N ASN A 197 -6.96 14.83 1.74
CA ASN A 197 -7.14 15.55 0.49
C ASN A 197 -6.64 14.79 -0.76
N CYS A 198 -6.12 13.58 -0.58
CA CYS A 198 -5.66 12.74 -1.68
C CYS A 198 -6.49 11.46 -1.86
N HIS A 199 -7.03 10.87 -0.78
CA HIS A 199 -7.77 9.62 -0.87
C HIS A 199 -8.52 9.25 0.41
N ALA A 200 -9.71 8.69 0.28
CA ALA A 200 -10.56 8.25 1.39
C ALA A 200 -9.91 7.18 2.31
N LEU A 201 -8.85 6.49 1.88
CA LEU A 201 -8.12 5.52 2.72
C LEU A 201 -7.27 6.17 3.82
N PHE A 202 -7.34 7.48 4.04
CA PHE A 202 -6.77 8.13 5.22
C PHE A 202 -7.25 7.49 6.54
N VAL A 203 -8.42 6.85 6.51
CA VAL A 203 -8.97 6.08 7.62
C VAL A 203 -8.01 5.00 8.14
N PHE A 204 -7.11 4.47 7.29
CA PHE A 204 -6.09 3.52 7.75
C PHE A 204 -5.12 4.15 8.75
N GLY A 205 -4.77 5.42 8.59
CA GLY A 205 -3.98 6.16 9.57
C GLY A 205 -4.69 6.25 10.92
N LEU A 206 -6.00 6.47 10.92
CA LEU A 206 -6.81 6.48 12.15
C LEU A 206 -6.89 5.10 12.79
N VAL A 207 -7.07 4.03 12.00
CA VAL A 207 -7.08 2.64 12.49
C VAL A 207 -5.74 2.29 13.13
N VAL A 208 -4.61 2.60 12.48
CA VAL A 208 -3.26 2.37 13.03
C VAL A 208 -3.07 3.13 14.34
N SER A 209 -3.46 4.41 14.39
CA SER A 209 -3.37 5.24 15.60
C SER A 209 -4.27 4.72 16.70
N GLY A 210 -5.49 4.28 16.38
CA GLY A 210 -6.41 3.66 17.32
C GLY A 210 -5.83 2.38 17.94
N CYS A 211 -5.26 1.48 17.14
CA CYS A 211 -4.58 0.28 17.63
C CYS A 211 -3.44 0.63 18.60
N TRP A 212 -2.68 1.69 18.32
CA TRP A 212 -1.59 2.13 19.15
C TRP A 212 -2.08 2.76 20.47
N ILE A 213 -3.11 3.60 20.43
CA ILE A 213 -3.73 4.18 21.64
C ILE A 213 -4.26 3.07 22.56
N VAL A 214 -4.92 2.05 21.99
CA VAL A 214 -5.40 0.88 22.75
C VAL A 214 -4.23 0.14 23.39
N ASP A 215 -3.14 -0.11 22.67
CA ASP A 215 -1.96 -0.79 23.21
C ASP A 215 -1.36 -0.01 24.39
N VAL A 216 -1.16 1.31 24.25
CA VAL A 216 -0.62 2.16 25.32
C VAL A 216 -1.58 2.21 26.52
N GLY A 217 -2.88 2.36 26.28
CA GLY A 217 -3.89 2.36 27.34
C GLY A 217 -3.91 1.06 28.14
N LEU A 218 -3.88 -0.10 27.44
CA LEU A 218 -3.81 -1.40 28.09
C LEU A 218 -2.52 -1.59 28.89
N ARG A 219 -1.38 -1.13 28.41
CA ARG A 219 -0.11 -1.19 29.16
C ARG A 219 -0.16 -0.33 30.41
N GLN A 220 -0.74 0.87 30.36
CA GLN A 220 -0.90 1.73 31.54
C GLN A 220 -1.83 1.10 32.58
N LEU A 221 -2.95 0.51 32.17
CA LEU A 221 -3.88 -0.20 33.07
C LEU A 221 -3.25 -1.47 33.66
N ALA A 222 -2.47 -2.22 32.91
CA ALA A 222 -1.82 -3.45 33.35
C ALA A 222 -0.63 -3.20 34.29
N SER A 223 0.07 -2.06 34.17
CA SER A 223 1.21 -1.72 35.03
C SER A 223 0.82 -1.59 36.51
N GLY A 224 -0.45 -1.34 36.81
CA GLY A 224 -0.98 -1.26 38.18
C GLY A 224 -1.44 -2.58 38.76
N ARG A 225 -1.69 -3.64 37.98
CA ARG A 225 -2.36 -4.86 38.47
C ARG A 225 -1.70 -6.19 38.13
N TRP A 226 -0.92 -6.33 37.07
CA TRP A 226 -0.61 -7.64 36.48
C TRP A 226 0.87 -7.92 36.24
N GLY A 227 1.83 -7.20 36.80
CA GLY A 227 3.26 -7.55 36.75
C GLY A 227 3.81 -7.95 35.36
N LEU A 228 3.12 -7.61 34.29
CA LEU A 228 3.57 -7.85 32.91
C LEU A 228 4.85 -7.05 32.69
N ALA A 229 5.94 -7.76 32.47
CA ALA A 229 7.28 -7.24 32.37
C ALA A 229 7.33 -5.96 31.53
N ARG A 230 7.70 -4.86 32.17
CA ARG A 230 8.14 -3.64 31.51
C ARG A 230 9.22 -4.00 30.50
N LEU A 231 8.88 -3.95 29.22
CA LEU A 231 9.89 -3.59 28.25
C LEU A 231 10.15 -2.10 28.52
N GLU A 232 11.38 -1.77 28.82
CA GLU A 232 11.88 -0.39 29.02
C GLU A 232 11.91 0.32 27.66
N GLU A 233 10.74 0.60 27.07
CA GLU A 233 10.60 1.49 25.93
C GLU A 233 9.91 2.74 26.45
N GLU A 234 10.53 3.90 26.23
CA GLU A 234 9.93 5.21 26.50
C GLU A 234 8.59 5.27 25.77
N THR A 235 7.51 5.02 26.51
CA THR A 235 6.16 5.16 25.98
C THR A 235 5.83 6.65 25.92
N ALA A 236 5.21 7.08 24.82
CA ALA A 236 4.67 8.43 24.71
C ALA A 236 3.80 8.76 25.93
N ASP A 237 3.94 9.97 26.47
CA ASP A 237 3.14 10.46 27.58
C ASP A 237 1.65 10.47 27.20
N ALA A 238 0.76 10.14 28.13
CA ALA A 238 -0.68 10.17 27.94
C ALA A 238 -1.17 11.53 27.40
N GLN A 239 -0.57 12.63 27.87
CA GLN A 239 -0.87 13.96 27.39
C GLN A 239 -0.54 14.11 25.89
N GLN A 240 0.63 13.63 25.46
CA GLN A 240 1.03 13.65 24.05
C GLN A 240 0.08 12.82 23.17
N LEU A 241 -0.39 11.66 23.67
CA LEU A 241 -1.39 10.82 22.97
C LEU A 241 -2.70 11.56 22.75
N ILE A 242 -3.22 12.22 23.79
CA ILE A 242 -4.46 13.00 23.72
C ILE A 242 -4.29 14.15 22.71
N ILE A 243 -3.19 14.90 22.81
CA ILE A 243 -2.95 16.04 21.91
C ILE A 243 -2.82 15.57 20.46
N VAL A 244 -1.99 14.57 20.17
CA VAL A 244 -1.81 14.06 18.82
C VAL A 244 -3.13 13.47 18.29
N GLY A 245 -3.86 12.69 19.10
CA GLY A 245 -5.17 12.16 18.73
C GLY A 245 -6.19 13.25 18.40
N SER A 246 -6.25 14.31 19.20
CA SER A 246 -7.13 15.47 18.94
C SER A 246 -6.73 16.22 17.66
N LEU A 247 -5.43 16.41 17.44
CA LEU A 247 -4.93 17.04 16.23
C LEU A 247 -5.20 16.19 14.97
N LEU A 248 -5.18 14.87 15.08
CA LEU A 248 -5.56 13.99 13.98
C LEU A 248 -7.04 14.12 13.64
N ALA A 249 -7.92 14.20 14.65
CA ALA A 249 -9.35 14.43 14.42
C ALA A 249 -9.59 15.80 13.74
N ILE A 250 -8.92 16.86 14.19
CA ILE A 250 -8.98 18.19 13.56
C ILE A 250 -8.43 18.13 12.14
N ALA A 251 -7.31 17.45 11.91
CA ALA A 251 -6.68 17.31 10.61
C ALA A 251 -7.62 16.65 9.57
N CYS A 252 -8.47 15.70 10.00
CA CYS A 252 -9.47 15.09 9.13
C CYS A 252 -10.54 16.09 8.65
N LEU A 253 -10.79 17.18 9.40
CA LEU A 253 -11.74 18.23 9.00
C LEU A 253 -11.12 19.26 8.05
N ILE A 254 -9.78 19.26 7.87
CA ILE A 254 -9.08 20.18 6.97
C ILE A 254 -9.10 19.62 5.55
N ASN A 255 -10.30 19.58 4.99
CA ASN A 255 -10.61 19.24 3.60
C ASN A 255 -11.75 20.14 3.11
N PRO A 256 -11.96 20.31 1.79
CA PRO A 256 -12.98 21.22 1.25
C PRO A 256 -14.44 20.88 1.63
N TYR A 257 -14.68 19.66 2.06
CA TYR A 257 -16.01 19.13 2.41
C TYR A 257 -16.23 18.99 3.93
N PHE A 258 -15.31 19.46 4.76
CA PHE A 258 -15.33 19.45 6.22
C PHE A 258 -15.73 18.08 6.81
N GLU A 259 -16.84 18.02 7.59
CA GLU A 259 -17.33 16.79 8.21
C GLU A 259 -17.80 15.75 7.19
N GLU A 260 -18.37 16.16 6.06
CA GLU A 260 -18.79 15.23 5.01
C GLU A 260 -17.58 14.48 4.45
N GLY A 261 -16.47 15.19 4.21
CA GLY A 261 -15.21 14.57 3.79
C GLY A 261 -14.59 13.68 4.87
N ALA A 262 -14.58 14.14 6.12
CA ALA A 262 -14.04 13.36 7.24
C ALA A 262 -14.82 12.05 7.48
N LEU A 263 -16.14 12.06 7.31
CA LEU A 263 -17.02 10.90 7.50
C LEU A 263 -17.21 10.05 6.23
N PHE A 264 -16.77 10.55 5.09
CA PHE A 264 -16.96 9.90 3.79
C PHE A 264 -16.51 8.43 3.74
N PRO A 265 -15.37 8.03 4.32
CA PRO A 265 -14.98 6.62 4.37
C PRO A 265 -16.00 5.72 5.05
N LEU A 266 -16.70 6.21 6.08
CA LEU A 266 -17.76 5.46 6.78
C LEU A 266 -19.02 5.36 5.93
N VAL A 267 -19.39 6.43 5.23
CA VAL A 267 -20.53 6.44 4.28
C VAL A 267 -20.26 5.42 3.17
N LEU A 268 -19.07 5.44 2.58
CA LEU A 268 -18.70 4.50 1.52
C LEU A 268 -18.65 3.05 2.02
N PHE A 269 -18.08 2.83 3.20
CA PHE A 269 -18.03 1.50 3.82
C PHE A 269 -19.44 0.96 4.09
N ARG A 270 -20.34 1.80 4.59
CA ARG A 270 -21.74 1.43 4.82
C ARG A 270 -22.46 1.09 3.52
N LYS A 271 -22.33 1.93 2.47
CA LYS A 271 -22.89 1.68 1.14
C LYS A 271 -22.45 0.34 0.58
N LEU A 272 -21.14 0.08 0.58
CA LEU A 272 -20.56 -1.17 0.08
C LEU A 272 -20.91 -2.40 0.94
N SER A 273 -21.13 -2.23 2.25
CA SER A 273 -21.50 -3.32 3.14
C SER A 273 -22.98 -3.69 3.01
N ILE A 274 -23.88 -2.71 2.84
CA ILE A 274 -25.30 -2.96 2.66
C ILE A 274 -25.58 -3.63 1.31
N ASP A 275 -24.90 -3.19 0.26
CA ASP A 275 -25.08 -3.66 -1.10
C ASP A 275 -23.95 -4.58 -1.58
N GLU A 276 -23.26 -5.28 -0.66
CA GLU A 276 -22.11 -6.13 -0.95
C GLU A 276 -22.39 -7.15 -2.04
N ALA A 277 -23.53 -7.87 -1.95
CA ALA A 277 -23.93 -8.85 -2.94
C ALA A 277 -24.21 -8.24 -4.33
N PHE A 278 -24.58 -6.97 -4.38
CA PHE A 278 -24.81 -6.26 -5.63
C PHE A 278 -23.51 -5.85 -6.31
N TYR A 279 -22.58 -5.23 -5.55
CA TYR A 279 -21.34 -4.70 -6.10
C TYR A 279 -20.27 -5.76 -6.31
N SER A 280 -20.18 -6.81 -5.47
CA SER A 280 -19.16 -7.85 -5.58
C SER A 280 -19.25 -8.71 -6.85
N VAL A 281 -20.44 -8.81 -7.45
CA VAL A 281 -20.64 -9.54 -8.73
C VAL A 281 -20.29 -8.68 -9.94
N ARG A 282 -20.28 -7.34 -9.79
CA ARG A 282 -20.15 -6.37 -10.89
C ARG A 282 -18.79 -5.69 -10.95
N VAL A 283 -18.10 -5.65 -9.81
CA VAL A 283 -16.81 -5.00 -9.67
C VAL A 283 -15.86 -5.95 -8.96
N ASP A 284 -14.94 -6.54 -9.72
CA ASP A 284 -13.99 -7.57 -9.25
C ASP A 284 -13.22 -7.16 -7.97
N GLU A 285 -13.00 -5.87 -7.79
CA GLU A 285 -12.26 -5.32 -6.64
C GLU A 285 -12.97 -5.52 -5.30
N PHE A 286 -14.30 -5.63 -5.31
CA PHE A 286 -15.13 -5.85 -4.12
C PHE A 286 -15.37 -7.34 -3.84
N THR A 287 -14.95 -8.21 -4.75
CA THR A 287 -14.98 -9.66 -4.54
C THR A 287 -14.01 -10.04 -3.42
N SER A 288 -14.41 -11.00 -2.59
CA SER A 288 -13.52 -11.53 -1.56
C SER A 288 -12.36 -12.33 -2.19
N PRO A 289 -11.16 -12.32 -1.59
CA PRO A 289 -10.05 -13.16 -2.06
C PRO A 289 -10.41 -14.65 -2.14
N ALA A 290 -11.26 -15.14 -1.24
CA ALA A 290 -11.70 -16.54 -1.24
C ALA A 290 -12.57 -16.86 -2.46
N THR A 291 -13.52 -15.99 -2.81
CA THR A 291 -14.35 -16.14 -4.02
C THR A 291 -13.51 -16.03 -5.28
N PHE A 292 -12.61 -15.04 -5.32
CA PHE A 292 -11.69 -14.84 -6.45
C PHE A 292 -10.77 -16.04 -6.65
N PHE A 293 -10.24 -16.61 -5.54
CA PHE A 293 -9.45 -17.84 -5.58
C PHE A 293 -10.25 -19.03 -6.11
N GLY A 294 -11.53 -19.14 -5.75
CA GLY A 294 -12.44 -20.16 -6.27
C GLY A 294 -12.63 -20.08 -7.79
N GLN A 295 -12.58 -18.86 -8.35
CA GLN A 295 -12.74 -18.60 -9.80
C GLN A 295 -11.45 -18.84 -10.59
N ILE A 296 -10.31 -18.37 -10.11
CA ILE A 296 -9.01 -18.39 -10.82
C ILE A 296 -8.09 -19.50 -10.32
N GLY A 297 -8.28 -19.97 -9.10
CA GLY A 297 -7.48 -21.00 -8.46
C GLY A 297 -6.04 -20.55 -8.20
N VAL A 298 -5.12 -21.52 -8.19
CA VAL A 298 -3.68 -21.31 -7.92
C VAL A 298 -2.95 -20.52 -9.02
N ARG A 299 -3.63 -20.09 -10.07
CA ARG A 299 -3.03 -19.35 -11.18
C ARG A 299 -2.64 -17.90 -10.79
N SER A 300 -3.24 -17.35 -9.73
CA SER A 300 -2.88 -16.01 -9.26
C SER A 300 -1.69 -16.05 -8.32
N LEU A 301 -0.49 -15.77 -8.84
CA LEU A 301 0.73 -15.69 -8.03
C LEU A 301 0.60 -14.65 -6.90
N HIS A 302 0.05 -13.47 -7.19
CA HIS A 302 -0.08 -12.41 -6.19
C HIS A 302 -0.95 -12.80 -5.00
N LEU A 303 -2.06 -13.50 -5.26
CA LEU A 303 -2.95 -14.00 -4.21
C LEU A 303 -2.26 -15.10 -3.37
N ASN A 304 -1.55 -16.03 -4.04
CA ASN A 304 -0.80 -17.08 -3.34
C ASN A 304 0.31 -16.49 -2.46
N ILE A 305 1.06 -15.51 -2.96
CA ILE A 305 2.10 -14.83 -2.19
C ILE A 305 1.50 -14.04 -1.02
N ALA A 306 0.36 -13.37 -1.22
CA ALA A 306 -0.34 -12.70 -0.13
C ALA A 306 -0.79 -13.68 0.96
N ALA A 307 -1.31 -14.85 0.58
CA ALA A 307 -1.69 -15.90 1.52
C ALA A 307 -0.48 -16.47 2.29
N ILE A 308 0.64 -16.72 1.59
CA ILE A 308 1.90 -17.16 2.22
C ILE A 308 2.40 -16.11 3.22
N LEU A 309 2.44 -14.84 2.83
CA LEU A 309 2.89 -13.74 3.68
C LEU A 309 2.00 -13.63 4.93
N TRP A 310 0.68 -13.72 4.76
CA TRP A 310 -0.27 -13.70 5.86
C TRP A 310 -0.09 -14.89 6.81
N LEU A 311 0.08 -16.13 6.28
CA LEU A 311 0.33 -17.33 7.08
C LEU A 311 1.64 -17.23 7.86
N LEU A 312 2.72 -16.73 7.25
CA LEU A 312 4.00 -16.51 7.92
C LEU A 312 3.87 -15.47 9.05
N ALA A 313 3.13 -14.38 8.82
CA ALA A 313 2.86 -13.38 9.84
C ALA A 313 2.02 -13.97 10.99
N ALA A 314 0.99 -14.76 10.72
CA ALA A 314 0.21 -15.47 11.71
C ALA A 314 1.08 -16.46 12.52
N ALA A 315 1.88 -17.28 11.84
CA ALA A 315 2.79 -18.24 12.48
C ALA A 315 3.82 -17.54 13.39
N SER A 316 4.26 -16.33 13.03
CA SER A 316 5.19 -15.55 13.86
C SER A 316 4.59 -15.18 15.23
N PHE A 317 3.27 -14.95 15.32
CA PHE A 317 2.59 -14.73 16.59
C PHE A 317 2.49 -16.01 17.44
N LEU A 318 2.21 -17.16 16.81
CA LEU A 318 2.20 -18.43 17.51
C LEU A 318 3.58 -18.71 18.14
N TRP A 319 4.64 -18.40 17.40
CA TRP A 319 6.00 -18.56 17.91
C TRP A 319 6.32 -17.60 19.07
N LEU A 320 5.98 -16.30 18.94
CA LEU A 320 6.11 -15.34 20.06
C LEU A 320 5.25 -15.73 21.27
N GLY A 321 4.08 -16.35 21.03
CA GLY A 321 3.21 -16.86 22.08
C GLY A 321 3.90 -17.89 22.97
N THR A 322 4.79 -18.74 22.41
CA THR A 322 5.59 -19.70 23.19
C THR A 322 6.57 -19.03 24.18
N TRP A 323 6.88 -17.74 23.95
CA TRP A 323 7.72 -16.91 24.80
C TRP A 323 6.91 -15.95 25.70
N CYS A 324 5.58 -16.03 25.67
CA CYS A 324 4.67 -15.11 26.35
C CYS A 324 4.96 -13.62 26.03
N ARG A 325 5.32 -13.31 24.77
CA ARG A 325 5.75 -11.99 24.32
C ARG A 325 4.97 -11.55 23.06
N ILE A 326 3.65 -11.37 23.18
CA ILE A 326 2.81 -10.87 22.09
C ILE A 326 2.62 -9.38 22.25
N SER A 327 2.98 -8.60 21.21
CA SER A 327 2.67 -7.18 21.13
C SER A 327 1.19 -6.97 20.81
N VAL A 328 0.47 -6.28 21.67
CA VAL A 328 -0.96 -5.97 21.47
C VAL A 328 -1.14 -5.09 20.22
N PHE A 329 -0.30 -4.08 20.05
CA PHE A 329 -0.33 -3.20 18.88
C PHE A 329 -0.22 -3.99 17.57
N ARG A 330 0.80 -4.84 17.43
CA ARG A 330 0.99 -5.67 16.23
C ARG A 330 -0.14 -6.66 16.03
N GLY A 331 -0.67 -7.23 17.13
CA GLY A 331 -1.82 -8.14 17.08
C GLY A 331 -3.08 -7.46 16.56
N LEU A 332 -3.40 -6.28 17.10
CA LEU A 332 -4.56 -5.48 16.66
C LEU A 332 -4.43 -5.05 15.18
N LEU A 333 -3.24 -4.57 14.77
CA LEU A 333 -2.97 -4.23 13.38
C LEU A 333 -3.19 -5.44 12.46
N PHE A 334 -2.61 -6.60 12.82
CA PHE A 334 -2.73 -7.80 12.02
C PHE A 334 -4.18 -8.25 11.88
N VAL A 335 -4.96 -8.24 12.96
CA VAL A 335 -6.39 -8.61 12.92
C VAL A 335 -7.19 -7.62 12.08
N ALA A 336 -7.01 -6.31 12.27
CA ALA A 336 -7.76 -5.28 11.55
C ALA A 336 -7.50 -5.35 10.03
N PHE A 337 -6.22 -5.40 9.62
CA PHE A 337 -5.88 -5.45 8.19
C PHE A 337 -6.11 -6.84 7.57
N SER A 338 -6.07 -7.92 8.35
CA SER A 338 -6.51 -9.25 7.88
C SER A 338 -8.01 -9.24 7.57
N TYR A 339 -8.84 -8.69 8.46
CA TYR A 339 -10.28 -8.55 8.21
C TYR A 339 -10.56 -7.79 6.92
N LEU A 340 -9.90 -6.64 6.73
CA LEU A 340 -10.06 -5.84 5.51
C LEU A 340 -9.58 -6.60 4.26
N GLY A 341 -8.44 -7.27 4.36
CA GLY A 341 -7.85 -8.05 3.25
C GLY A 341 -8.71 -9.25 2.84
N PHE A 342 -9.31 -9.95 3.79
CA PHE A 342 -10.21 -11.07 3.48
C PHE A 342 -11.57 -10.61 2.94
N LYS A 343 -12.00 -9.40 3.26
CA LYS A 343 -13.29 -8.88 2.81
C LYS A 343 -13.28 -8.52 1.33
N MET A 344 -12.21 -7.89 0.82
CA MET A 344 -12.16 -7.35 -0.54
C MET A 344 -10.76 -7.43 -1.14
N MET A 345 -10.68 -7.81 -2.42
CA MET A 345 -9.41 -7.86 -3.18
C MET A 345 -8.64 -6.52 -3.16
N ARG A 346 -9.34 -5.39 -3.18
CA ARG A 346 -8.72 -4.06 -3.13
C ARG A 346 -7.89 -3.80 -1.88
N ASN A 347 -8.20 -4.48 -0.77
CA ASN A 347 -7.50 -4.31 0.51
C ASN A 347 -6.31 -5.27 0.68
N LEU A 348 -6.01 -6.10 -0.32
CA LEU A 348 -4.92 -7.07 -0.26
C LEU A 348 -3.55 -6.37 -0.12
N SER A 349 -3.35 -5.27 -0.84
CA SER A 349 -2.11 -4.49 -0.81
C SER A 349 -1.82 -3.86 0.57
N PRO A 350 -2.74 -3.11 1.21
CA PRO A 350 -2.51 -2.62 2.57
C PRO A 350 -2.35 -3.74 3.59
N ALA A 351 -3.08 -4.86 3.46
CA ALA A 351 -2.91 -6.03 4.32
C ALA A 351 -1.52 -6.65 4.17
N ALA A 352 -0.95 -6.69 2.95
CA ALA A 352 0.40 -7.18 2.70
C ALA A 352 1.46 -6.26 3.33
N VAL A 353 1.33 -4.94 3.24
CA VAL A 353 2.25 -3.98 3.89
C VAL A 353 2.28 -4.20 5.40
N VAL A 354 1.10 -4.32 6.03
CA VAL A 354 1.00 -4.57 7.48
C VAL A 354 1.55 -5.95 7.86
N SER A 355 1.24 -7.00 7.08
CA SER A 355 1.74 -8.36 7.33
C SER A 355 3.25 -8.44 7.22
N GLY A 356 3.86 -7.77 6.23
CA GLY A 356 5.31 -7.69 6.06
C GLY A 356 5.99 -6.99 7.24
N LEU A 357 5.43 -5.86 7.69
CA LEU A 357 5.90 -5.14 8.86
C LEU A 357 5.82 -6.02 10.13
N VAL A 358 4.65 -6.60 10.39
CA VAL A 358 4.40 -7.45 11.57
C VAL A 358 5.36 -8.64 11.58
N LEU A 359 5.53 -9.31 10.44
CA LEU A 359 6.43 -10.46 10.31
C LEU A 359 7.89 -10.06 10.63
N CYS A 360 8.38 -8.96 10.05
CA CYS A 360 9.73 -8.47 10.32
C CYS A 360 9.94 -8.12 11.80
N GLU A 361 9.00 -7.40 12.42
CA GLU A 361 9.11 -7.00 13.83
C GLU A 361 9.00 -8.21 14.78
N ASN A 362 8.11 -9.16 14.50
CA ASN A 362 7.98 -10.38 15.30
C ASN A 362 9.24 -11.24 15.23
N ILE A 363 9.82 -11.44 14.04
CA ILE A 363 11.09 -12.20 13.91
C ILE A 363 12.23 -11.42 14.57
N SER A 364 12.28 -10.08 14.45
CA SER A 364 13.29 -9.25 15.10
C SER A 364 13.27 -9.41 16.61
N GLU A 365 12.08 -9.44 17.21
CA GLU A 365 11.91 -9.68 18.65
C GLU A 365 12.34 -11.10 19.06
N LEU A 366 11.97 -12.13 18.28
CA LEU A 366 12.40 -13.52 18.52
C LEU A 366 13.93 -13.68 18.49
N VAL A 367 14.60 -13.03 17.54
CA VAL A 367 16.07 -13.02 17.47
C VAL A 367 16.68 -12.38 18.72
N GLN A 368 16.08 -11.29 19.21
CA GLN A 368 16.56 -10.64 20.42
C GLN A 368 16.38 -11.51 21.67
N LEU A 369 15.20 -12.11 21.84
CA LEU A 369 14.90 -13.00 22.96
C LEU A 369 15.86 -14.19 23.02
N ARG A 370 16.21 -14.78 21.87
CA ARG A 370 17.21 -15.84 21.79
C ARG A 370 18.59 -15.35 22.21
N ARG A 371 19.05 -14.19 21.71
CA ARG A 371 20.35 -13.63 22.09
C ARG A 371 20.47 -13.34 23.59
N VAL A 372 19.41 -12.82 24.20
CA VAL A 372 19.37 -12.54 25.66
C VAL A 372 19.43 -13.85 26.45
N ARG A 373 18.70 -14.88 26.04
CA ARG A 373 18.73 -16.21 26.68
C ARG A 373 20.13 -16.83 26.60
N ASP A 374 20.77 -16.76 25.44
CA ASP A 374 22.11 -17.30 25.23
C ASP A 374 23.17 -16.56 26.08
N ALA A 375 23.03 -15.24 26.25
CA ALA A 375 23.92 -14.42 27.08
C ALA A 375 23.72 -14.68 28.59
N SER A 376 22.52 -15.15 29.02
CA SER A 376 22.21 -15.40 30.45
C SER A 376 22.74 -16.75 30.99
N GLY A 377 23.55 -17.48 30.22
CA GLY A 377 24.28 -18.67 30.70
C GLY A 377 23.46 -19.96 30.81
N ASN A 378 22.23 -19.99 30.32
CA ASN A 378 21.50 -21.23 30.13
C ASN A 378 22.15 -22.00 28.97
N ALA A 379 22.82 -23.11 29.30
CA ALA A 379 23.60 -23.92 28.38
C ALA A 379 22.78 -24.25 27.12
N VAL A 380 23.10 -23.55 26.04
CA VAL A 380 22.69 -23.96 24.69
C VAL A 380 23.69 -25.04 24.25
N PRO A 381 23.21 -26.19 23.72
CA PRO A 381 24.11 -27.19 23.16
C PRO A 381 25.04 -26.52 22.15
N ALA A 382 26.30 -26.98 22.10
CA ALA A 382 27.42 -26.43 21.33
C ALA A 382 27.17 -26.24 19.81
N MET A 383 25.97 -26.55 19.32
CA MET A 383 25.53 -26.44 17.93
C MET A 383 25.22 -25.00 17.49
N ASP A 384 25.12 -24.02 18.42
CA ASP A 384 24.73 -22.63 18.14
C ASP A 384 25.86 -21.59 18.38
N ARG A 385 27.09 -22.03 18.58
CA ARG A 385 28.24 -21.11 18.46
C ARG A 385 28.38 -20.79 16.98
N GLN A 386 28.07 -19.55 16.58
CA GLN A 386 28.32 -19.11 15.21
C GLN A 386 29.79 -19.36 14.84
N PRO A 387 30.10 -20.37 14.01
CA PRO A 387 31.46 -20.53 13.53
C PRO A 387 31.74 -19.44 12.49
N ALA A 388 33.01 -19.11 12.30
CA ALA A 388 33.48 -18.22 11.22
C ALA A 388 33.00 -18.63 9.81
N SER A 389 32.46 -19.84 9.66
CA SER A 389 31.79 -20.35 8.44
C SER A 389 30.51 -19.58 8.06
N ASN A 390 29.87 -18.84 8.99
CA ASN A 390 28.59 -18.14 8.72
C ASN A 390 28.78 -16.92 7.81
N PHE A 391 29.95 -16.26 7.82
CA PHE A 391 30.22 -15.11 6.95
C PHE A 391 30.17 -15.51 5.46
N PHE A 392 30.85 -16.58 5.09
CA PHE A 392 30.84 -17.07 3.70
C PHE A 392 29.43 -17.59 3.28
N THR A 393 28.68 -18.18 4.20
CA THR A 393 27.31 -18.66 3.95
C THR A 393 26.36 -17.50 3.77
N GLN A 394 26.43 -16.47 4.62
CA GLN A 394 25.61 -15.26 4.53
C GLN A 394 25.87 -14.53 3.22
N ARG A 395 27.15 -14.31 2.88
CA ARG A 395 27.54 -13.67 1.62
C ARG A 395 27.00 -14.40 0.40
N ARG A 396 27.13 -15.72 0.37
CA ARG A 396 26.57 -16.54 -0.73
C ARG A 396 25.04 -16.38 -0.83
N CYS A 397 24.36 -16.31 0.30
CA CYS A 397 22.91 -16.10 0.36
C CYS A 397 22.53 -14.72 -0.21
N GLU A 398 23.22 -13.65 0.19
CA GLU A 398 22.97 -12.28 -0.29
C GLU A 398 23.20 -12.16 -1.80
N ILE A 399 24.28 -12.74 -2.32
CA ILE A 399 24.56 -12.78 -3.75
C ILE A 399 23.49 -13.59 -4.49
N ALA A 400 23.13 -14.77 -3.98
CA ALA A 400 22.13 -15.63 -4.61
C ALA A 400 20.77 -14.94 -4.69
N VAL A 401 20.32 -14.31 -3.60
CA VAL A 401 19.06 -13.56 -3.57
C VAL A 401 19.11 -12.36 -4.52
N SER A 402 20.23 -11.63 -4.58
CA SER A 402 20.40 -10.52 -5.52
C SER A 402 20.30 -11.00 -6.98
N VAL A 403 20.97 -12.10 -7.32
CA VAL A 403 20.92 -12.71 -8.67
C VAL A 403 19.50 -13.16 -9.01
N ILE A 404 18.78 -13.76 -8.05
CA ILE A 404 17.38 -14.16 -8.26
C ILE A 404 16.50 -12.91 -8.52
N LEU A 405 16.64 -11.85 -7.73
CA LEU A 405 15.85 -10.62 -7.91
C LEU A 405 16.12 -9.96 -9.26
N PHE A 406 17.39 -9.85 -9.68
CA PHE A 406 17.74 -9.33 -11.00
C PHE A 406 17.26 -10.26 -12.13
N GLY A 407 17.35 -11.57 -11.95
CA GLY A 407 16.83 -12.56 -12.90
C GLY A 407 15.30 -12.44 -13.08
N LEU A 408 14.57 -12.28 -11.98
CA LEU A 408 13.13 -12.05 -12.02
C LEU A 408 12.79 -10.70 -12.66
N ALA A 409 13.53 -9.64 -12.38
CA ALA A 409 13.38 -8.35 -13.05
C ALA A 409 13.64 -8.46 -14.56
N ALA A 410 14.70 -9.14 -14.97
CA ALA A 410 15.00 -9.42 -16.37
C ALA A 410 13.90 -10.26 -17.04
N SER A 411 13.32 -11.21 -16.32
CA SER A 411 12.19 -12.01 -16.83
C SER A 411 10.94 -11.17 -17.10
N HIS A 412 10.73 -10.09 -16.33
CA HIS A 412 9.65 -9.14 -16.59
C HIS A 412 9.92 -8.30 -17.84
N LEU A 413 11.14 -7.80 -18.00
CA LEU A 413 11.54 -7.05 -19.20
C LEU A 413 11.41 -7.87 -20.49
N THR A 414 11.60 -9.17 -20.41
CA THR A 414 11.49 -10.10 -21.57
C THR A 414 10.08 -10.70 -21.76
N GLY A 415 9.11 -10.32 -20.93
CA GLY A 415 7.74 -10.83 -20.96
C GLY A 415 7.54 -12.24 -20.41
N HIS A 416 8.60 -12.90 -19.90
CA HIS A 416 8.47 -14.21 -19.27
C HIS A 416 7.73 -14.16 -17.95
N TRP A 417 7.85 -13.06 -17.20
CA TRP A 417 7.17 -12.84 -15.94
C TRP A 417 5.65 -12.88 -16.08
N GLY A 418 5.10 -12.20 -17.09
CA GLY A 418 3.66 -12.21 -17.36
C GLY A 418 3.10 -13.61 -17.63
N ARG A 419 3.90 -14.48 -18.28
CA ARG A 419 3.55 -15.89 -18.49
C ARG A 419 3.58 -16.70 -17.20
N LEU A 420 4.53 -16.44 -16.32
CA LEU A 420 4.64 -17.11 -15.01
C LEU A 420 3.53 -16.69 -14.03
N THR A 421 3.15 -15.43 -14.05
CA THR A 421 2.13 -14.88 -13.14
C THR A 421 0.70 -15.09 -13.64
N GLY A 422 0.53 -15.48 -14.90
CA GLY A 422 -0.79 -15.60 -15.55
C GLY A 422 -1.48 -14.27 -15.84
N LEU A 423 -0.81 -13.13 -15.57
CA LEU A 423 -1.39 -11.79 -15.80
C LEU A 423 -1.26 -11.31 -17.24
N GLY A 424 -0.44 -11.99 -18.05
CA GLY A 424 -0.20 -11.58 -19.46
C GLY A 424 0.52 -10.23 -19.58
N ASP A 425 0.85 -9.57 -18.47
CA ASP A 425 1.43 -8.25 -18.46
C ASP A 425 2.92 -8.31 -18.74
N GLN A 426 3.32 -7.54 -19.73
CA GLN A 426 4.72 -7.31 -20.08
C GLN A 426 5.17 -5.99 -19.48
N PHE A 427 6.48 -5.81 -19.37
CA PHE A 427 7.04 -4.49 -19.09
C PHE A 427 6.58 -3.52 -20.20
N ALA A 428 5.93 -2.42 -19.80
CA ALA A 428 5.59 -1.34 -20.70
C ALA A 428 5.48 -0.01 -19.96
N ILE A 429 5.88 1.05 -20.64
CA ILE A 429 5.78 2.43 -20.17
C ILE A 429 4.77 3.14 -21.07
N GLY A 430 3.47 2.78 -20.92
CA GLY A 430 2.41 3.31 -21.78
C GLY A 430 1.05 2.68 -21.49
N GLU A 431 0.11 2.89 -22.38
CA GLU A 431 -1.21 2.28 -22.37
C GLU A 431 -1.15 0.84 -22.89
N LYS A 432 -2.06 -0.01 -22.40
CA LYS A 432 -2.28 -1.31 -22.99
C LYS A 432 -2.93 -1.13 -24.37
N THR A 433 -2.32 -1.72 -25.38
CA THR A 433 -2.78 -1.63 -26.77
C THR A 433 -4.24 -2.07 -26.90
N ALA A 434 -5.04 -1.27 -27.59
CA ALA A 434 -6.47 -1.51 -27.86
C ALA A 434 -7.36 -1.66 -26.60
N TRP A 435 -6.89 -1.18 -25.44
CA TRP A 435 -7.66 -1.25 -24.19
C TRP A 435 -8.65 -0.09 -24.04
N TYR A 436 -8.27 1.09 -24.49
CA TYR A 436 -9.07 2.31 -24.40
C TYR A 436 -9.63 2.74 -25.75
N SER A 437 -10.90 3.16 -25.76
CA SER A 437 -11.61 3.57 -26.97
C SER A 437 -11.43 5.08 -27.26
N HIS A 438 -10.19 5.59 -27.24
CA HIS A 438 -9.90 7.02 -27.43
C HIS A 438 -10.43 7.57 -28.75
N GLU A 439 -10.23 6.84 -29.85
CA GLU A 439 -10.66 7.31 -31.18
C GLU A 439 -12.18 7.34 -31.30
N ALA A 440 -12.89 6.36 -30.73
CA ALA A 440 -14.34 6.37 -30.66
C ALA A 440 -14.87 7.54 -29.82
N ALA A 441 -14.22 7.83 -28.68
CA ALA A 441 -14.58 8.94 -27.83
C ALA A 441 -14.38 10.30 -28.54
N LYS A 442 -13.26 10.50 -29.23
CA LYS A 442 -12.99 11.69 -30.04
C LYS A 442 -13.98 11.84 -31.19
N PHE A 443 -14.30 10.74 -31.89
CA PHE A 443 -15.28 10.75 -32.97
C PHE A 443 -16.66 11.17 -32.48
N ALA A 444 -17.14 10.59 -31.37
CA ALA A 444 -18.42 10.95 -30.78
C ALA A 444 -18.46 12.38 -30.19
N GLY A 445 -17.31 13.03 -30.02
CA GLY A 445 -17.18 14.41 -29.61
C GLY A 445 -17.33 15.44 -30.74
N GLN A 446 -17.39 15.02 -32.00
CA GLN A 446 -17.47 15.92 -33.15
C GLN A 446 -18.82 16.69 -33.21
N PRO A 447 -18.84 17.85 -33.87
CA PRO A 447 -20.09 18.58 -34.13
C PRO A 447 -21.13 17.69 -34.81
N GLY A 448 -22.38 17.79 -34.40
CA GLY A 448 -23.49 16.98 -34.92
C GLY A 448 -23.86 15.76 -34.08
N PHE A 449 -23.00 15.33 -33.14
CA PHE A 449 -23.37 14.29 -32.17
C PHE A 449 -24.08 14.89 -30.94
N PRO A 450 -24.98 14.13 -30.30
CA PRO A 450 -25.69 14.58 -29.09
C PRO A 450 -24.72 14.91 -27.93
N ALA A 451 -25.14 15.86 -27.07
CA ALA A 451 -24.39 16.20 -25.86
C ALA A 451 -24.48 15.12 -24.76
N ARG A 452 -25.42 14.19 -24.87
CA ARG A 452 -25.66 13.09 -23.95
C ARG A 452 -25.35 11.76 -24.63
N ALA A 453 -24.52 10.93 -23.99
CA ALA A 453 -24.11 9.65 -24.53
C ALA A 453 -24.44 8.50 -23.56
N ILE A 454 -24.82 7.34 -24.13
CA ILE A 454 -24.85 6.07 -23.41
C ILE A 454 -23.59 5.32 -23.84
N VAL A 455 -22.66 5.10 -22.93
CA VAL A 455 -21.46 4.32 -23.17
C VAL A 455 -21.67 2.92 -22.64
N ALA A 456 -21.52 1.89 -23.49
CA ALA A 456 -21.83 0.51 -23.15
C ALA A 456 -20.96 -0.11 -22.05
N SER A 457 -19.84 0.54 -21.69
CA SER A 457 -18.98 0.16 -20.58
C SER A 457 -18.76 1.37 -19.68
N PHE A 458 -19.13 1.27 -18.41
CA PHE A 458 -18.92 2.35 -17.44
C PHE A 458 -17.42 2.67 -17.25
N GLY A 459 -16.51 1.72 -17.53
CA GLY A 459 -15.08 2.00 -17.58
C GLY A 459 -14.69 2.87 -18.79
N GLN A 460 -15.22 2.57 -19.99
CA GLN A 460 -14.96 3.40 -21.17
C GLN A 460 -15.65 4.78 -21.09
N ALA A 461 -16.66 4.94 -20.23
CA ALA A 461 -17.26 6.23 -19.96
C ALA A 461 -16.21 7.24 -19.47
N ALA A 462 -15.28 6.82 -18.61
CA ALA A 462 -14.17 7.67 -18.17
C ALA A 462 -13.27 8.15 -19.31
N VAL A 463 -13.05 7.31 -20.34
CA VAL A 463 -12.30 7.70 -21.55
C VAL A 463 -13.09 8.74 -22.36
N TYR A 464 -14.40 8.56 -22.48
CA TYR A 464 -15.27 9.54 -23.13
C TYR A 464 -15.27 10.89 -22.39
N GLU A 465 -15.36 10.88 -21.07
CA GLU A 465 -15.32 12.06 -20.22
C GLU A 465 -13.99 12.82 -20.33
N PHE A 466 -12.88 12.11 -20.41
CA PHE A 466 -11.57 12.72 -20.62
C PHE A 466 -11.53 13.58 -21.87
N HIS A 467 -12.10 13.11 -22.99
CA HIS A 467 -12.10 13.84 -24.25
C HIS A 467 -13.22 14.89 -24.37
N ASN A 468 -14.41 14.63 -23.80
CA ASN A 468 -15.63 15.36 -24.09
C ASN A 468 -16.28 16.06 -22.89
N GLY A 469 -15.96 15.65 -21.65
CA GLY A 469 -16.53 16.27 -20.44
C GLY A 469 -15.94 17.66 -20.17
N PRO A 470 -16.65 18.50 -19.40
CA PRO A 470 -17.99 18.35 -18.87
C PRO A 470 -19.10 18.81 -19.83
N THR A 471 -18.77 19.31 -21.01
CA THR A 471 -19.73 19.82 -22.00
C THR A 471 -20.63 18.75 -22.61
N ARG A 472 -20.10 17.52 -22.68
CA ARG A 472 -20.85 16.32 -23.07
C ARG A 472 -20.80 15.33 -21.92
N ARG A 473 -21.96 14.80 -21.55
CA ARG A 473 -22.11 13.95 -20.38
C ARG A 473 -22.53 12.53 -20.75
N VAL A 474 -22.15 11.58 -19.89
CA VAL A 474 -22.53 10.16 -20.00
C VAL A 474 -23.72 9.83 -19.13
N LEU A 475 -24.43 8.71 -19.44
CA LEU A 475 -25.51 8.23 -18.59
C LEU A 475 -24.98 7.85 -17.20
N MET A 476 -23.92 7.08 -17.13
CA MET A 476 -23.29 6.58 -15.90
C MET A 476 -21.83 6.30 -16.17
N ASP A 477 -21.02 6.45 -15.12
CA ASP A 477 -19.60 6.09 -15.10
C ASP A 477 -19.24 5.17 -13.91
N GLY A 478 -17.96 4.96 -13.67
CA GLY A 478 -17.45 4.08 -12.60
C GLY A 478 -17.40 4.70 -11.20
N ARG A 479 -17.80 5.97 -11.00
CA ARG A 479 -17.73 6.66 -9.71
C ARG A 479 -18.87 6.24 -8.79
N LEU A 480 -18.61 5.28 -7.92
CA LEU A 480 -19.60 4.77 -6.96
C LEU A 480 -20.00 5.79 -5.90
N GLU A 481 -19.21 6.85 -5.71
CA GLU A 481 -19.54 7.97 -4.83
C GLU A 481 -20.70 8.81 -5.35
N VAL A 482 -20.87 8.89 -6.67
CA VAL A 482 -21.93 9.65 -7.34
C VAL A 482 -23.10 8.75 -7.74
N CYS A 483 -22.81 7.66 -8.46
CA CYS A 483 -23.83 6.77 -9.00
C CYS A 483 -24.58 5.99 -7.92
N THR A 484 -25.92 6.00 -7.99
CA THR A 484 -26.77 5.22 -7.08
C THR A 484 -26.90 3.78 -7.55
N ARG A 485 -27.29 2.86 -6.64
CA ARG A 485 -27.64 1.49 -7.01
C ARG A 485 -28.78 1.43 -8.02
N GLU A 486 -29.75 2.36 -7.90
CA GLU A 486 -30.88 2.43 -8.83
C GLU A 486 -30.40 2.82 -10.23
N THR A 487 -29.58 3.87 -10.34
CA THR A 487 -28.97 4.29 -11.61
C THR A 487 -28.24 3.13 -12.27
N PHE A 488 -27.46 2.36 -11.49
CA PHE A 488 -26.74 1.21 -11.99
C PHE A 488 -27.69 0.13 -12.58
N LYS A 489 -28.78 -0.17 -11.88
CA LYS A 489 -29.78 -1.13 -12.36
C LYS A 489 -30.49 -0.65 -13.64
N PHE A 490 -30.83 0.65 -13.71
CA PHE A 490 -31.40 1.22 -14.94
C PHE A 490 -30.41 1.16 -16.10
N TYR A 491 -29.16 1.50 -15.85
CA TYR A 491 -28.11 1.40 -16.85
C TYR A 491 -27.98 -0.01 -17.42
N GLU A 492 -27.88 -1.04 -16.58
CA GLU A 492 -27.83 -2.45 -17.00
C GLU A 492 -29.08 -2.85 -17.79
N ALA A 493 -30.26 -2.46 -17.33
CA ALA A 493 -31.52 -2.77 -18.02
C ALA A 493 -31.62 -2.08 -19.40
N ILE A 494 -31.15 -0.83 -19.51
CA ILE A 494 -31.10 -0.10 -20.79
C ILE A 494 -30.15 -0.81 -21.76
N LEU A 495 -28.93 -1.16 -21.33
CA LEU A 495 -27.96 -1.85 -22.18
C LEU A 495 -28.50 -3.21 -22.65
N LEU A 496 -29.08 -4.00 -21.76
CA LEU A 496 -29.66 -5.30 -22.10
C LEU A 496 -30.76 -5.17 -23.16
N LYS A 497 -31.64 -4.17 -23.03
CA LYS A 497 -32.71 -3.90 -24.00
C LYS A 497 -32.14 -3.43 -25.34
N MET A 498 -31.11 -2.59 -25.33
CA MET A 498 -30.43 -2.15 -26.55
C MET A 498 -29.78 -3.33 -27.28
N GLU A 499 -29.10 -4.22 -26.57
CA GLU A 499 -28.50 -5.44 -27.13
C GLU A 499 -29.54 -6.39 -27.77
N GLN A 500 -30.73 -6.46 -27.16
CA GLN A 500 -31.86 -7.25 -27.68
C GLN A 500 -32.62 -6.57 -28.84
N GLY A 501 -32.28 -5.33 -29.18
CA GLY A 501 -33.03 -4.53 -30.15
C GLY A 501 -34.44 -4.15 -29.69
N ASP A 502 -34.72 -4.23 -28.37
CA ASP A 502 -36.03 -3.92 -27.79
C ASP A 502 -36.16 -2.40 -27.56
N PRO A 503 -37.10 -1.69 -28.25
CA PRO A 503 -37.26 -0.24 -28.12
C PRO A 503 -37.67 0.22 -26.71
N ALA A 504 -38.05 -0.68 -25.81
CA ALA A 504 -38.41 -0.36 -24.44
C ALA A 504 -37.25 0.31 -23.66
N TRP A 505 -36.00 0.25 -24.14
CA TRP A 505 -34.88 1.00 -23.56
C TRP A 505 -35.14 2.51 -23.51
N GLN A 506 -35.89 3.06 -24.50
CA GLN A 506 -36.24 4.49 -24.55
C GLN A 506 -37.14 4.88 -23.38
N ASN A 507 -38.12 4.03 -23.03
CA ASN A 507 -39.00 4.26 -21.90
C ASN A 507 -38.24 4.19 -20.57
N LEU A 508 -37.29 3.24 -20.43
CA LEU A 508 -36.44 3.13 -19.24
C LEU A 508 -35.55 4.37 -19.08
N LEU A 509 -34.98 4.86 -20.19
CA LEU A 509 -34.21 6.10 -20.18
C LEU A 509 -35.07 7.30 -19.78
N GLY A 510 -36.28 7.42 -20.31
CA GLY A 510 -37.25 8.45 -19.92
C GLY A 510 -37.60 8.43 -18.42
N LEU A 511 -37.85 7.24 -17.86
CA LEU A 511 -38.11 7.09 -16.42
C LEU A 511 -36.91 7.52 -15.55
N LEU A 512 -35.69 7.20 -15.96
CA LEU A 512 -34.49 7.62 -15.24
C LEU A 512 -34.32 9.15 -15.27
N MET A 513 -34.54 9.77 -16.42
CA MET A 513 -34.45 11.22 -16.60
C MET A 513 -35.49 12.00 -15.77
N HIS A 514 -36.69 11.47 -15.63
CA HIS A 514 -37.75 12.10 -14.79
C HIS A 514 -37.44 11.98 -13.30
N LYS A 515 -36.79 10.91 -12.85
CA LYS A 515 -36.40 10.75 -11.43
C LYS A 515 -35.28 11.71 -11.04
N GLY A 516 -34.35 12.03 -11.95
CA GLY A 516 -33.21 12.91 -11.69
C GLY A 516 -33.51 14.42 -11.75
N GLY A 517 -34.78 14.82 -11.90
CA GLY A 517 -35.13 16.25 -11.94
C GLY A 517 -34.64 16.99 -13.20
N CYS A 518 -34.11 16.30 -14.16
CA CYS A 518 -33.64 16.87 -15.43
C CYS A 518 -34.83 17.11 -16.37
N GLN A 519 -35.36 18.34 -16.36
CA GLN A 519 -36.12 18.86 -17.49
C GLN A 519 -35.22 19.23 -18.67
#